data_5c75c0df127025601d1935d884e2e937
#
_entry.id   5c75c0df127025601d1935d884e2e937
#
_cell.length_a   1.000
_cell.length_b   1.000
_cell.length_c   1.000
_cell.angle_alpha   90.00
_cell.angle_beta   90.00
_cell.angle_gamma   90.00
#
_symmetry.space_group_name_H-M   'P 1'
#
loop_
_entity.id
_entity.type
_entity.pdbx_description
1 polymer ?
#
loop_
_entity_poly.entity_id
_entity_poly.type
_entity_poly.pdbx_seq_one_letter_code
_entity_poly.pdbx_strand_id
1 'polypeptide(L)'
;MKILAMERESPQAKPEQFQMHSLAEAARVWELVQSGVIRETYFRQDRAEAILIMECANAQEADQVLTSLPLVKAGLIHFDVIPLIPYPGFSRLFGK
;
A
#
# COMPACT_ATOMS: atom_id res chain seq x y z
N MET A 1 10.64 5.77 -7.45
CA MET A 1 9.40 5.52 -8.23
C MET A 1 8.21 5.56 -7.30
N LYS A 2 7.19 6.30 -7.68
CA LYS A 2 5.95 6.37 -6.91
C LYS A 2 5.12 5.11 -7.18
N ILE A 3 4.61 4.52 -6.12
CA ILE A 3 3.84 3.27 -6.18
C ILE A 3 2.52 3.50 -5.47
N LEU A 4 1.43 3.08 -6.11
CA LEU A 4 0.11 2.99 -5.48
C LEU A 4 -0.10 1.55 -5.04
N ALA A 5 -0.38 1.34 -3.76
CA ALA A 5 -0.69 0.02 -3.23
C ALA A 5 -2.12 0.02 -2.71
N MET A 6 -2.94 -0.89 -3.23
CA MET A 6 -4.36 -0.99 -2.87
C MET A 6 -4.59 -2.31 -2.13
N GLU A 7 -5.04 -2.20 -0.90
CA GLU A 7 -5.34 -3.39 -0.08
C GLU A 7 -6.52 -4.17 -0.67
N ARG A 8 -6.39 -5.50 -0.63
CA ARG A 8 -7.46 -6.44 -0.95
C ARG A 8 -7.59 -7.41 0.22
N GLU A 9 -8.78 -7.49 0.79
CA GLU A 9 -9.06 -8.38 1.90
C GLU A 9 -9.29 -9.80 1.40
N SER A 10 -8.72 -10.79 2.12
CA SER A 10 -8.97 -12.19 1.81
C SER A 10 -10.44 -12.53 2.08
N PRO A 11 -11.11 -13.29 1.19
CA PRO A 11 -12.51 -13.68 1.41
C PRO A 11 -12.75 -14.48 2.68
N GLN A 12 -11.73 -15.19 3.18
CA GLN A 12 -11.84 -16.01 4.38
C GLN A 12 -11.45 -15.25 5.65
N ALA A 13 -10.99 -14.01 5.54
CA ALA A 13 -10.56 -13.25 6.71
C ALA A 13 -11.75 -12.87 7.59
N LYS A 14 -11.55 -12.96 8.91
CA LYS A 14 -12.59 -12.67 9.91
C LYS A 14 -12.18 -11.45 10.75
N PRO A 15 -13.16 -10.67 11.25
CA PRO A 15 -12.85 -9.47 12.02
C PRO A 15 -11.91 -9.70 13.20
N GLU A 16 -12.08 -10.79 13.94
CA GLU A 16 -11.25 -11.08 15.10
C GLU A 16 -9.78 -11.34 14.73
N GLN A 17 -9.52 -11.82 13.51
CA GLN A 17 -8.16 -12.01 13.03
C GLN A 17 -7.47 -10.67 12.79
N PHE A 18 -8.20 -9.69 12.26
CA PHE A 18 -7.67 -8.34 12.09
C PHE A 18 -7.34 -7.71 13.44
N GLN A 19 -8.21 -7.90 14.43
CA GLN A 19 -7.98 -7.33 15.76
C GLN A 19 -6.71 -7.87 16.41
N MET A 20 -6.40 -9.15 16.20
CA MET A 20 -5.18 -9.75 16.75
C MET A 20 -3.92 -9.06 16.28
N HIS A 21 -3.93 -8.53 15.07
CA HIS A 21 -2.75 -7.95 14.43
C HIS A 21 -2.77 -6.43 14.34
N SER A 22 -3.86 -5.78 14.80
CA SER A 22 -4.07 -4.36 14.53
C SER A 22 -2.98 -3.45 15.11
N LEU A 23 -2.54 -3.72 16.34
CA LEU A 23 -1.51 -2.90 16.96
C LEU A 23 -0.15 -3.07 16.26
N ALA A 24 0.24 -4.31 16.00
CA ALA A 24 1.50 -4.60 15.31
C ALA A 24 1.48 -4.06 13.87
N GLU A 25 0.33 -4.14 13.20
CA GLU A 25 0.17 -3.57 11.86
C GLU A 25 0.38 -2.06 11.88
N ALA A 26 -0.29 -1.36 12.80
CA ALA A 26 -0.15 0.09 12.91
C ALA A 26 1.29 0.50 13.21
N ALA A 27 1.97 -0.25 14.09
CA ALA A 27 3.37 0.03 14.43
C ALA A 27 4.27 -0.11 13.20
N ARG A 28 4.08 -1.16 12.40
CA ARG A 28 4.90 -1.38 11.21
C ARG A 28 4.63 -0.31 10.15
N VAL A 29 3.37 0.04 9.93
CA VAL A 29 3.02 1.11 8.99
C VAL A 29 3.66 2.42 9.44
N TRP A 30 3.62 2.72 10.74
CA TRP A 30 4.23 3.92 11.30
C TRP A 30 5.74 3.96 11.02
N GLU A 31 6.45 2.85 11.23
CA GLU A 31 7.88 2.75 10.90
C GLU A 31 8.15 3.09 9.44
N LEU A 32 7.32 2.56 8.55
CA LEU A 32 7.48 2.78 7.10
C LEU A 32 7.17 4.23 6.72
N VAL A 33 6.22 4.87 7.41
CA VAL A 33 5.96 6.30 7.22
C VAL A 33 7.15 7.13 7.68
N GLN A 34 7.69 6.81 8.85
CA GLN A 34 8.83 7.55 9.39
C GLN A 34 10.07 7.41 8.52
N SER A 35 10.29 6.25 7.92
CA SER A 35 11.44 6.03 7.03
C SER A 35 11.26 6.65 5.64
N GLY A 36 10.05 7.13 5.32
CA GLY A 36 9.76 7.74 4.02
C GLY A 36 9.40 6.75 2.93
N VAL A 37 9.32 5.46 3.24
CA VAL A 37 8.90 4.45 2.26
C VAL A 37 7.42 4.59 1.96
N ILE A 38 6.59 4.81 2.98
CA ILE A 38 5.19 5.16 2.79
C ILE A 38 5.07 6.67 2.92
N ARG A 39 4.59 7.32 1.88
CA ARG A 39 4.45 8.78 1.82
C ARG A 39 3.06 9.25 2.22
N GLU A 40 2.02 8.48 1.89
CA GLU A 40 0.63 8.81 2.23
C GLU A 40 -0.10 7.52 2.56
N THR A 41 -1.01 7.60 3.54
CA THR A 41 -1.85 6.48 3.96
C THR A 41 -3.29 6.93 4.03
N TYR A 42 -4.17 6.13 3.44
CA TYR A 42 -5.62 6.40 3.44
C TYR A 42 -6.38 5.12 3.63
N PHE A 43 -7.59 5.23 4.16
CA PHE A 43 -8.60 4.19 4.05
C PHE A 43 -9.66 4.64 3.06
N ARG A 44 -10.20 3.69 2.32
CA ARG A 44 -11.33 3.97 1.45
C ARG A 44 -12.55 4.29 2.31
N GLN A 45 -13.37 5.22 1.83
CA GLN A 45 -14.59 5.57 2.53
C GLN A 45 -15.66 4.47 2.38
N ASP A 46 -15.65 3.78 1.24
CA ASP A 46 -16.67 2.78 0.90
C ASP A 46 -16.41 1.40 1.51
N ARG A 47 -15.20 1.15 1.97
CA ARG A 47 -14.83 -0.12 2.63
C ARG A 47 -13.52 0.07 3.40
N ALA A 48 -13.33 -0.76 4.42
CA ALA A 48 -12.17 -0.64 5.30
C ALA A 48 -10.93 -1.30 4.67
N GLU A 49 -10.46 -0.74 3.56
CA GLU A 49 -9.25 -1.17 2.87
C GLU A 49 -8.33 0.01 2.66
N ALA A 50 -7.04 -0.20 2.86
CA ALA A 50 -6.05 0.87 2.80
C ALA A 50 -5.62 1.18 1.37
N ILE A 51 -5.30 2.45 1.16
CA ILE A 51 -4.61 2.93 -0.04
C ILE A 51 -3.31 3.56 0.44
N LEU A 52 -2.19 3.09 -0.08
CA LEU A 52 -0.87 3.60 0.28
C LEU A 52 -0.20 4.20 -0.93
N ILE A 53 0.44 5.36 -0.73
CA ILE A 53 1.36 5.91 -1.72
C ILE A 53 2.76 5.68 -1.18
N MET A 54 3.58 4.98 -1.97
CA MET A 54 4.91 4.55 -1.55
C MET A 54 5.98 5.12 -2.47
N GLU A 55 7.18 5.24 -1.94
CA GLU A 55 8.37 5.58 -2.72
C GLU A 55 9.34 4.43 -2.62
N CYS A 56 9.54 3.71 -3.74
CA CYS A 56 10.40 2.53 -3.81
C CYS A 56 11.17 2.57 -5.12
N ALA A 57 12.23 1.77 -5.21
CA ALA A 57 13.03 1.69 -6.42
C ALA A 57 12.22 1.10 -7.58
N ASN A 58 11.36 0.12 -7.27
CA ASN A 58 10.54 -0.57 -8.27
C ASN A 58 9.39 -1.30 -7.57
N ALA A 59 8.54 -1.95 -8.37
CA ALA A 59 7.40 -2.69 -7.85
C ALA A 59 7.81 -3.88 -6.97
N GLN A 60 8.93 -4.53 -7.29
CA GLN A 60 9.41 -5.66 -6.48
C GLN A 60 9.79 -5.23 -5.08
N GLU A 61 10.47 -4.08 -4.96
CA GLU A 61 10.81 -3.54 -3.64
C GLU A 61 9.55 -3.21 -2.84
N ALA A 62 8.54 -2.63 -3.50
CA ALA A 62 7.26 -2.34 -2.85
C ALA A 62 6.61 -3.63 -2.34
N ASP A 63 6.60 -4.69 -3.14
CA ASP A 63 6.08 -5.98 -2.70
C ASP A 63 6.81 -6.52 -1.48
N GLN A 64 8.14 -6.43 -1.49
CA GLN A 64 8.95 -6.89 -0.35
C GLN A 64 8.62 -6.12 0.92
N VAL A 65 8.48 -4.80 0.81
CA VAL A 65 8.10 -3.96 1.95
C VAL A 65 6.72 -4.36 2.47
N LEU A 66 5.76 -4.53 1.58
CA LEU A 66 4.38 -4.85 1.96
C LEU A 66 4.28 -6.24 2.60
N THR A 67 5.12 -7.19 2.22
CA THR A 67 5.13 -8.51 2.86
C THR A 67 5.64 -8.46 4.30
N SER A 68 6.24 -7.35 4.72
CA SER A 68 6.64 -7.18 6.12
C SER A 68 5.48 -6.77 7.03
N LEU A 69 4.32 -6.46 6.47
CA LEU A 69 3.15 -6.09 7.25
C LEU A 69 2.53 -7.33 7.89
N PRO A 70 2.21 -7.26 9.20
CA PRO A 70 1.62 -8.41 9.90
C PRO A 70 0.37 -8.97 9.24
N LEU A 71 -0.52 -8.12 8.72
CA LEU A 71 -1.75 -8.60 8.07
C LEU A 71 -1.44 -9.36 6.77
N VAL A 72 -0.43 -8.94 6.03
CA VAL A 72 0.00 -9.65 4.82
C VAL A 72 0.63 -10.98 5.19
N LYS A 73 1.51 -11.00 6.20
CA LYS A 73 2.14 -12.24 6.68
C LYS A 73 1.11 -13.26 7.15
N ALA A 74 0.03 -12.78 7.77
CA ALA A 74 -1.04 -13.65 8.26
C ALA A 74 -1.97 -14.13 7.14
N GLY A 75 -1.79 -13.64 5.92
CA GLY A 75 -2.63 -14.03 4.79
C GLY A 75 -4.01 -13.41 4.80
N LEU A 76 -4.23 -12.35 5.60
CA LEU A 76 -5.54 -11.71 5.72
C LEU A 76 -5.78 -10.68 4.63
N ILE A 77 -4.72 -10.09 4.11
CA ILE A 77 -4.77 -9.11 3.02
C ILE A 77 -3.61 -9.33 2.05
N HIS A 78 -3.77 -8.79 0.87
CA HIS A 78 -2.66 -8.55 -0.06
C HIS A 78 -2.85 -7.18 -0.68
N PHE A 79 -1.86 -6.72 -1.41
CA PHE A 79 -1.93 -5.43 -2.08
C PHE A 79 -1.78 -5.61 -3.59
N ASP A 80 -2.62 -4.89 -4.34
CA ASP A 80 -2.37 -4.65 -5.76
C ASP A 80 -1.34 -3.53 -5.83
N VAL A 81 -0.20 -3.79 -6.45
CA VAL A 81 0.91 -2.84 -6.53
C VAL A 81 0.95 -2.25 -7.93
N ILE A 82 0.77 -0.94 -8.02
CA ILE A 82 0.66 -0.23 -9.30
C ILE A 82 1.75 0.82 -9.37
N PRO A 83 2.82 0.60 -10.17
CA PRO A 83 3.82 1.63 -10.40
C PRO A 83 3.20 2.79 -11.18
N LEU A 84 3.58 4.02 -10.82
CA LEU A 84 3.04 5.21 -11.43
C LEU A 84 4.12 5.95 -12.18
N ILE A 85 3.75 6.54 -13.31
CA ILE A 85 4.61 7.44 -14.08
C ILE A 85 3.93 8.80 -14.19
N PRO A 86 4.69 9.87 -14.45
CA PRO A 86 4.08 11.17 -14.68
C PRO A 86 3.09 11.11 -15.85
N TYR A 87 2.03 11.90 -15.78
CA TYR A 87 1.04 11.95 -16.85
C TYR A 87 1.70 12.43 -18.13
N PRO A 88 1.72 11.64 -19.22
CA PRO A 88 2.44 12.02 -20.42
C PRO A 88 1.67 12.98 -21.34
N GLY A 89 0.37 13.20 -21.02
CA GLY A 89 -0.50 13.94 -21.93
C GLY A 89 -0.20 15.41 -22.09
N PHE A 90 0.46 16.03 -21.09
CA PHE A 90 0.73 17.48 -21.14
C PHE A 90 1.66 17.88 -22.28
N SER A 91 2.53 16.98 -22.73
CA SER A 91 3.43 17.28 -23.84
C SER A 91 2.68 17.66 -25.13
N ARG A 92 1.45 17.17 -25.27
CA ARG A 92 0.62 17.52 -26.43
C ARG A 92 0.29 18.99 -26.53
N LEU A 93 0.28 19.69 -25.37
CA LEU A 93 -0.03 21.12 -25.31
C LEU A 93 1.11 21.98 -25.87
N PHE A 94 2.31 21.41 -25.99
CA PHE A 94 3.51 22.17 -26.35
C PHE A 94 4.01 21.84 -27.74
N GLY A 95 3.16 21.27 -28.59
CA GLY A 95 3.36 21.20 -30.03
C GLY A 95 4.38 20.20 -30.51
N LYS A 96 4.66 19.18 -29.76
CA LYS A 96 5.67 18.21 -30.19
C LYS A 96 5.16 16.79 -30.28
#